data_8257bdeb38389ae1f79f4e09dcc77997
#
_entry.id   8257bdeb38389ae1f79f4e09dcc77997
#
_cell.length_a   1.000
_cell.length_b   1.000
_cell.length_c   1.000
_cell.angle_alpha   90.00
_cell.angle_beta   90.00
_cell.angle_gamma   90.00
#
_symmetry.space_group_name_H-M   'P 1'
#
loop_
_entity.id
_entity.type
_entity.pdbx_description
1 polymer ?
#
loop_
_entity_poly.entity_id
_entity_poly.type
_entity_poly.pdbx_seq_one_letter_code
_entity_poly.pdbx_strand_id
1 'polypeptide(L)'
;MMVKMRIICFLLILPFLSCSASEEEPFVNKQDDPVDGIRIAWDYSSMQCLAPIGGYPRIKKLIDNSLIVVYDASGNGVLRRSFDGGTSWSEPVNVFKQHTYTNKDGLSTTVNIANSELIQLQNGDLVAACNFRPSKDEIAPFAIVIRRSKDLGVTWSEEQILYEGGPRFTDGCWEPSFLQLPNGDLQVYFANESPYRNSDEQEISVLTSHDNGMIWDKDIKTVSFRAGHRDGMPVAIISGNDILVSIEDNKVGQFKPYIVRNSISDNWKIPVSEDSPLRESALLKPLAENIYAGAPYLLRIPTGEILMSYQTTGQRSSNWELSTMEVSIGDKSGRNFSKATRPFDVPFDKEAKWNSLSLLDNKTVAAVASTNAFTSSVGVWMIKGHILSDVQARKNAIILDGDLSQNEWGDDFPLFVGSKGKSNIQSGICYDENNMYISVAAHPNGDLINQLSVYLDPENNCVTMPDKGIYRIDCKNNGNITLNEGDKGGWKMIDSKQITAKVKTGAQQQYTLEISIPFSVLHKIDRKPMRINLMLETSMYKESLTNSTPESTGSWMKVVF
;
A
#
# COMPACT_ATOMS: atom_id res chain seq x y z
N MET A 1 58.03 51.14 45.15
CA MET A 1 58.39 49.88 45.81
C MET A 1 57.50 48.79 45.22
N MET A 2 58.00 48.09 44.21
CA MET A 2 57.23 47.08 43.45
C MET A 2 57.45 45.71 44.09
N VAL A 3 56.33 45.02 44.47
CA VAL A 3 56.35 43.65 44.91
C VAL A 3 55.88 42.75 43.72
N LYS A 4 56.78 41.94 43.22
CA LYS A 4 56.54 40.95 42.19
C LYS A 4 55.90 39.74 42.84
N MET A 5 54.66 39.43 42.41
CA MET A 5 53.94 38.17 42.78
C MET A 5 54.21 37.14 41.71
N ARG A 6 54.84 36.01 42.06
CA ARG A 6 55.04 34.85 41.22
C ARG A 6 53.80 33.97 41.25
N ILE A 7 53.16 33.77 40.12
CA ILE A 7 52.12 32.79 39.96
C ILE A 7 52.78 31.47 39.64
N ILE A 8 52.56 30.48 40.50
CA ILE A 8 52.89 29.03 40.28
C ILE A 8 51.68 28.39 39.63
N CYS A 9 51.80 28.00 38.33
CA CYS A 9 50.85 27.15 37.67
C CYS A 9 51.04 25.69 38.12
N PHE A 10 50.07 25.15 38.84
CA PHE A 10 49.93 23.71 39.03
C PHE A 10 49.21 23.13 37.81
N LEU A 11 49.90 22.34 37.00
CA LEU A 11 49.27 21.47 36.01
C LEU A 11 48.66 20.28 36.74
N LEU A 12 47.35 20.27 36.85
CA LEU A 12 46.58 19.06 37.21
C LEU A 12 46.42 18.21 35.95
N ILE A 13 47.16 17.13 35.86
CA ILE A 13 46.92 16.06 34.88
C ILE A 13 45.74 15.23 35.41
N LEU A 14 44.56 15.44 34.84
CA LEU A 14 43.42 14.55 35.00
C LEU A 14 43.58 13.36 34.03
N PRO A 15 43.51 12.12 34.52
CA PRO A 15 43.41 10.97 33.60
C PRO A 15 42.05 11.02 32.92
N PHE A 16 42.03 11.09 31.60
CA PHE A 16 40.86 10.77 30.80
C PHE A 16 40.55 9.29 31.00
N LEU A 17 39.64 8.99 31.89
CA LEU A 17 38.88 7.74 31.85
C LEU A 17 37.96 7.85 30.64
N SER A 18 38.36 7.22 29.54
CA SER A 18 37.51 6.87 28.42
C SER A 18 36.46 5.88 28.93
N CYS A 19 35.34 6.41 29.39
CA CYS A 19 34.14 5.61 29.51
C CYS A 19 33.65 5.39 28.08
N SER A 20 33.93 4.22 27.51
CA SER A 20 33.19 3.70 26.38
C SER A 20 31.79 3.41 26.92
N ALA A 21 30.90 4.39 26.77
CA ALA A 21 29.48 4.10 26.82
C ALA A 21 29.24 3.12 25.67
N SER A 22 29.06 1.86 25.98
CA SER A 22 28.34 0.97 25.10
C SER A 22 26.98 1.63 24.95
N GLU A 23 26.69 2.19 23.79
CA GLU A 23 25.32 2.46 23.39
C GLU A 23 24.61 1.11 23.42
N GLU A 24 23.93 0.82 24.52
CA GLU A 24 22.91 -0.22 24.54
C GLU A 24 21.87 0.27 23.52
N GLU A 25 21.86 -0.38 22.35
CA GLU A 25 20.76 -0.24 21.40
C GLU A 25 19.45 -0.45 22.18
N PRO A 26 18.44 0.39 22.02
CA PRO A 26 17.20 0.26 22.75
C PRO A 26 16.64 -1.14 22.46
N PHE A 27 16.49 -1.94 23.49
CA PHE A 27 15.71 -3.17 23.45
C PHE A 27 14.39 -2.83 22.77
N VAL A 28 14.21 -3.29 21.54
CA VAL A 28 12.89 -3.26 20.90
C VAL A 28 12.04 -4.20 21.75
N ASN A 29 11.20 -3.60 22.61
CA ASN A 29 10.18 -4.33 23.31
C ASN A 29 9.49 -5.23 22.28
N LYS A 30 9.44 -6.54 22.50
CA LYS A 30 8.61 -7.49 21.77
C LYS A 30 7.14 -7.14 22.01
N GLN A 31 6.72 -6.00 21.50
CA GLN A 31 5.31 -5.70 21.37
C GLN A 31 4.83 -6.49 20.18
N ASP A 32 3.87 -7.39 20.38
CA ASP A 32 3.25 -8.14 19.30
C ASP A 32 2.91 -7.17 18.17
N ASP A 33 3.44 -7.43 16.97
CA ASP A 33 3.13 -6.60 15.81
C ASP A 33 1.62 -6.76 15.52
N PRO A 34 0.80 -5.69 15.63
CA PRO A 34 -0.66 -5.81 15.55
C PRO A 34 -1.16 -6.29 14.19
N VAL A 35 -0.30 -6.29 13.18
CA VAL A 35 -0.58 -6.81 11.82
C VAL A 35 0.34 -7.97 11.44
N ASP A 36 0.86 -8.69 12.44
CA ASP A 36 1.68 -9.87 12.22
C ASP A 36 0.94 -10.91 11.37
N GLY A 37 1.67 -11.61 10.53
CA GLY A 37 1.14 -12.67 9.67
C GLY A 37 0.55 -12.21 8.32
N ILE A 38 0.37 -10.92 8.06
CA ILE A 38 -0.11 -10.39 6.77
C ILE A 38 0.99 -9.63 6.03
N ARG A 39 1.13 -9.88 4.72
CA ARG A 39 2.05 -9.20 3.80
C ARG A 39 1.41 -9.04 2.43
N ILE A 40 1.91 -8.09 1.66
CA ILE A 40 1.57 -7.96 0.24
C ILE A 40 2.84 -8.17 -0.58
N ALA A 41 2.83 -9.17 -1.45
CA ALA A 41 3.87 -9.40 -2.44
C ALA A 41 3.43 -8.84 -3.79
N TRP A 42 4.10 -7.81 -4.29
CA TRP A 42 3.76 -7.20 -5.56
C TRP A 42 4.28 -8.04 -6.72
N ASP A 43 3.36 -8.46 -7.59
CA ASP A 43 3.67 -9.21 -8.81
C ASP A 43 3.98 -8.24 -9.94
N TYR A 44 5.26 -7.86 -10.06
CA TYR A 44 5.70 -6.96 -11.13
C TYR A 44 5.50 -7.53 -12.53
N SER A 45 5.31 -8.85 -12.69
CA SER A 45 4.95 -9.46 -13.96
C SER A 45 3.55 -9.04 -14.43
N SER A 46 2.68 -8.66 -13.51
CA SER A 46 1.32 -8.20 -13.75
C SER A 46 1.21 -6.70 -14.08
N MET A 47 2.32 -5.95 -13.96
CA MET A 47 2.28 -4.50 -14.16
C MET A 47 1.92 -4.13 -15.60
N GLN A 48 0.93 -3.25 -15.77
CA GLN A 48 0.46 -2.83 -17.08
C GLN A 48 0.00 -1.37 -17.11
N CYS A 49 0.11 -0.78 -18.30
CA CYS A 49 -0.43 0.55 -18.59
C CYS A 49 -1.92 0.42 -18.96
N LEU A 50 -2.80 1.02 -18.18
CA LEU A 50 -4.23 1.07 -18.45
C LEU A 50 -4.59 2.24 -19.39
N ALA A 51 -3.88 3.35 -19.27
CA ALA A 51 -3.99 4.50 -20.16
C ALA A 51 -2.64 5.23 -20.24
N PRO A 52 -2.13 5.51 -21.46
CA PRO A 52 -0.82 6.16 -21.64
C PRO A 52 -0.82 7.64 -21.21
N ILE A 53 -1.99 8.25 -21.13
CA ILE A 53 -2.21 9.63 -20.65
C ILE A 53 -3.42 9.60 -19.72
N GLY A 54 -3.26 10.13 -18.51
CA GLY A 54 -4.34 10.23 -17.53
C GLY A 54 -3.82 10.22 -16.11
N GLY A 55 -4.72 10.52 -15.18
CA GLY A 55 -4.42 10.62 -13.76
C GLY A 55 -5.61 10.28 -12.87
N TYR A 56 -5.39 10.29 -11.56
CA TYR A 56 -6.41 10.05 -10.54
C TYR A 56 -7.23 8.76 -10.75
N PRO A 57 -6.59 7.58 -10.94
CA PRO A 57 -7.33 6.37 -11.22
C PRO A 57 -8.08 5.83 -9.99
N ARG A 58 -9.29 5.32 -10.24
CA ARG A 58 -10.09 4.55 -9.28
C ARG A 58 -10.50 3.24 -9.92
N ILE A 59 -10.07 2.12 -9.34
CA ILE A 59 -10.39 0.78 -9.85
C ILE A 59 -11.38 0.09 -8.92
N LYS A 60 -12.38 -0.59 -9.51
CA LYS A 60 -13.37 -1.38 -8.77
C LYS A 60 -13.59 -2.72 -9.45
N LYS A 61 -13.82 -3.76 -8.66
CA LYS A 61 -14.39 -5.02 -9.13
C LYS A 61 -15.90 -4.95 -8.99
N LEU A 62 -16.61 -5.26 -10.06
CA LEU A 62 -18.06 -5.26 -10.10
C LEU A 62 -18.64 -6.64 -9.70
N ILE A 63 -19.93 -6.67 -9.39
CA ILE A 63 -20.66 -7.88 -8.98
C ILE A 63 -20.64 -8.99 -10.05
N ASP A 64 -20.50 -8.62 -11.32
CA ASP A 64 -20.35 -9.55 -12.45
C ASP A 64 -18.91 -10.06 -12.65
N ASN A 65 -18.02 -9.78 -11.71
CA ASN A 65 -16.57 -10.04 -11.72
C ASN A 65 -15.78 -9.26 -12.77
N SER A 66 -16.37 -8.39 -13.57
CA SER A 66 -15.61 -7.46 -14.40
C SER A 66 -14.89 -6.40 -13.55
N LEU A 67 -13.84 -5.82 -14.11
CA LEU A 67 -13.16 -4.68 -13.51
C LEU A 67 -13.54 -3.42 -14.28
N ILE A 68 -13.64 -2.32 -13.54
CA ILE A 68 -13.85 -1.00 -14.10
C ILE A 68 -12.81 -0.05 -13.52
N VAL A 69 -12.22 0.79 -14.36
CA VAL A 69 -11.35 1.89 -13.93
C VAL A 69 -11.90 3.20 -14.45
N VAL A 70 -12.06 4.17 -13.56
CA VAL A 70 -12.31 5.57 -13.93
C VAL A 70 -11.05 6.38 -13.67
N TYR A 71 -10.78 7.37 -14.50
CA TYR A 71 -9.61 8.23 -14.42
C TYR A 71 -9.85 9.55 -15.17
N ASP A 72 -9.04 10.54 -14.86
CA ASP A 72 -9.11 11.84 -15.52
C ASP A 72 -8.14 11.88 -16.71
N ALA A 73 -8.62 12.29 -17.88
CA ALA A 73 -7.78 12.43 -19.06
C ALA A 73 -8.26 13.58 -19.97
N SER A 74 -7.36 14.50 -20.30
CA SER A 74 -7.62 15.62 -21.22
C SER A 74 -8.87 16.42 -20.84
N GLY A 75 -9.06 16.67 -19.54
CA GLY A 75 -10.20 17.42 -18.99
C GLY A 75 -11.51 16.63 -18.93
N ASN A 76 -11.51 15.33 -19.19
CA ASN A 76 -12.67 14.45 -19.13
C ASN A 76 -12.52 13.41 -18.03
N GLY A 77 -13.64 12.94 -17.47
CA GLY A 77 -13.72 11.74 -16.64
C GLY A 77 -13.95 10.51 -17.54
N VAL A 78 -13.01 9.60 -17.58
CA VAL A 78 -12.94 8.50 -18.54
C VAL A 78 -13.07 7.16 -17.83
N LEU A 79 -13.69 6.19 -18.50
CA LEU A 79 -13.90 4.84 -18.01
C LEU A 79 -13.35 3.81 -19.00
N ARG A 80 -12.73 2.75 -18.48
CA ARG A 80 -12.43 1.51 -19.21
C ARG A 80 -12.89 0.30 -18.40
N ARG A 81 -13.20 -0.80 -19.08
CA ARG A 81 -13.70 -2.03 -18.48
C ARG A 81 -12.90 -3.24 -18.94
N SER A 82 -12.69 -4.19 -18.02
CA SER A 82 -12.05 -5.47 -18.29
C SER A 82 -12.99 -6.62 -17.89
N PHE A 83 -13.08 -7.66 -18.74
CA PHE A 83 -13.88 -8.87 -18.49
C PHE A 83 -13.01 -10.11 -18.24
N ASP A 84 -11.70 -9.96 -18.24
CA ASP A 84 -10.70 -11.03 -18.14
C ASP A 84 -9.72 -10.85 -16.97
N GLY A 85 -10.22 -10.26 -15.87
CA GLY A 85 -9.42 -10.05 -14.66
C GLY A 85 -8.31 -9.00 -14.81
N GLY A 86 -8.49 -8.04 -15.75
CA GLY A 86 -7.55 -6.95 -15.99
C GLY A 86 -6.45 -7.30 -16.99
N THR A 87 -6.59 -8.37 -17.77
CA THR A 87 -5.62 -8.72 -18.81
C THR A 87 -5.77 -7.80 -20.02
N SER A 88 -7.00 -7.55 -20.45
CA SER A 88 -7.33 -6.59 -21.50
C SER A 88 -8.40 -5.59 -21.05
N TRP A 89 -8.46 -4.44 -21.71
CA TRP A 89 -9.36 -3.34 -21.36
C TRP A 89 -10.06 -2.79 -22.60
N SER A 90 -11.34 -2.42 -22.43
CA SER A 90 -12.15 -1.80 -23.48
C SER A 90 -11.53 -0.50 -23.98
N GLU A 91 -12.00 0.01 -25.12
CA GLU A 91 -11.76 1.39 -25.50
C GLU A 91 -12.27 2.37 -24.42
N PRO A 92 -11.64 3.55 -24.26
CA PRO A 92 -12.04 4.54 -23.28
C PRO A 92 -13.39 5.16 -23.62
N VAL A 93 -14.25 5.35 -22.61
CA VAL A 93 -15.56 6.01 -22.74
C VAL A 93 -15.62 7.17 -21.77
N ASN A 94 -16.05 8.35 -22.25
CA ASN A 94 -16.24 9.52 -21.41
C ASN A 94 -17.52 9.37 -20.58
N VAL A 95 -17.39 9.31 -19.27
CA VAL A 95 -18.50 9.40 -18.30
C VAL A 95 -18.90 10.86 -18.10
N PHE A 96 -17.92 11.73 -17.93
CA PHE A 96 -18.08 13.17 -17.83
C PHE A 96 -17.25 13.84 -18.91
N LYS A 97 -17.77 14.94 -19.47
CA LYS A 97 -17.10 15.66 -20.55
C LYS A 97 -16.75 17.08 -20.15
N GLN A 98 -15.55 17.49 -20.52
CA GLN A 98 -15.17 18.89 -20.52
C GLN A 98 -16.21 19.72 -21.31
N HIS A 99 -16.60 20.84 -20.79
CA HIS A 99 -17.57 21.72 -21.45
C HIS A 99 -17.26 23.21 -21.23
N THR A 100 -17.90 24.07 -22.01
CA THR A 100 -17.84 25.51 -21.79
C THR A 100 -19.01 25.94 -20.93
N TYR A 101 -18.73 26.69 -19.87
CA TYR A 101 -19.71 27.36 -19.04
C TYR A 101 -19.69 28.85 -19.38
N THR A 102 -20.89 29.48 -19.50
CA THR A 102 -21.03 30.91 -19.67
C THR A 102 -21.94 31.45 -18.58
N ASN A 103 -21.46 32.41 -17.81
CA ASN A 103 -22.22 33.02 -16.73
C ASN A 103 -23.24 34.06 -17.28
N LYS A 104 -24.08 34.62 -16.39
CA LYS A 104 -25.09 35.62 -16.72
C LYS A 104 -24.53 36.93 -17.30
N ASP A 105 -23.26 37.21 -17.06
CA ASP A 105 -22.56 38.41 -17.56
C ASP A 105 -21.90 38.17 -18.93
N GLY A 106 -22.11 36.98 -19.53
CA GLY A 106 -21.54 36.59 -20.81
C GLY A 106 -20.08 36.16 -20.78
N LEU A 107 -19.48 36.01 -19.58
CA LEU A 107 -18.11 35.53 -19.43
C LEU A 107 -18.07 34.00 -19.50
N SER A 108 -17.08 33.48 -20.21
CA SER A 108 -16.97 32.04 -20.44
C SER A 108 -15.67 31.47 -19.89
N THR A 109 -15.73 30.22 -19.39
CA THR A 109 -14.60 29.40 -18.95
C THR A 109 -14.77 27.96 -19.39
N THR A 110 -13.68 27.25 -19.57
CA THR A 110 -13.71 25.80 -19.72
C THR A 110 -13.84 25.17 -18.35
N VAL A 111 -14.80 24.28 -18.20
CA VAL A 111 -14.94 23.41 -16.99
C VAL A 111 -14.31 22.06 -17.30
N ASN A 112 -13.20 21.77 -16.64
CA ASN A 112 -12.55 20.48 -16.69
C ASN A 112 -13.18 19.53 -15.67
N ILE A 113 -13.09 18.25 -15.95
CA ILE A 113 -13.47 17.18 -15.04
C ILE A 113 -12.21 16.75 -14.30
N ALA A 114 -12.32 16.60 -12.99
CA ALA A 114 -11.24 16.12 -12.14
C ALA A 114 -11.79 15.22 -11.01
N ASN A 115 -10.91 14.45 -10.39
CA ASN A 115 -11.18 13.61 -9.23
C ASN A 115 -12.33 12.61 -9.47
N SER A 116 -12.34 11.95 -10.62
CA SER A 116 -13.37 10.95 -10.96
C SER A 116 -13.38 9.78 -9.97
N GLU A 117 -14.55 9.41 -9.47
CA GLU A 117 -14.78 8.29 -8.54
C GLU A 117 -15.99 7.47 -8.99
N LEU A 118 -16.12 6.23 -8.53
CA LEU A 118 -17.20 5.33 -8.89
C LEU A 118 -17.51 4.35 -7.76
N ILE A 119 -18.78 4.06 -7.56
CA ILE A 119 -19.28 2.98 -6.71
C ILE A 119 -20.30 2.13 -7.46
N GLN A 120 -20.31 0.81 -7.20
CA GLN A 120 -21.46 -0.04 -7.51
C GLN A 120 -22.31 -0.20 -6.25
N LEU A 121 -23.60 0.07 -6.39
CA LEU A 121 -24.57 -0.02 -5.31
C LEU A 121 -25.01 -1.47 -5.07
N GLN A 122 -25.61 -1.73 -3.91
CA GLN A 122 -26.16 -3.05 -3.56
C GLN A 122 -27.23 -3.53 -4.55
N ASN A 123 -27.95 -2.63 -5.22
CA ASN A 123 -28.93 -2.96 -6.28
C ASN A 123 -28.30 -3.23 -7.66
N GLY A 124 -26.97 -3.12 -7.78
CA GLY A 124 -26.21 -3.33 -9.00
C GLY A 124 -25.97 -2.09 -9.86
N ASP A 125 -26.68 -0.97 -9.63
CA ASP A 125 -26.48 0.28 -10.35
C ASP A 125 -25.08 0.85 -10.06
N LEU A 126 -24.53 1.62 -11.01
CA LEU A 126 -23.32 2.40 -10.81
C LEU A 126 -23.66 3.86 -10.54
N VAL A 127 -22.91 4.48 -9.63
CA VAL A 127 -22.89 5.93 -9.44
C VAL A 127 -21.46 6.40 -9.62
N ALA A 128 -21.24 7.31 -10.58
CA ALA A 128 -19.97 7.99 -10.77
C ALA A 128 -20.07 9.42 -10.23
N ALA A 129 -18.97 9.93 -9.68
CA ALA A 129 -18.83 11.32 -9.28
C ALA A 129 -17.61 11.95 -9.91
N CYS A 130 -17.60 13.26 -9.99
CA CYS A 130 -16.44 14.05 -10.33
C CYS A 130 -16.51 15.44 -9.68
N ASN A 131 -15.42 16.15 -9.77
CA ASN A 131 -15.31 17.55 -9.45
C ASN A 131 -15.32 18.37 -10.74
N PHE A 132 -16.24 19.32 -10.88
CA PHE A 132 -16.17 20.36 -11.89
C PHE A 132 -15.12 21.39 -11.51
N ARG A 133 -14.14 21.58 -12.38
CA ARG A 133 -12.97 22.41 -12.14
C ARG A 133 -12.80 23.47 -13.23
N PRO A 134 -13.39 24.67 -13.04
CA PRO A 134 -13.24 25.77 -13.98
C PRO A 134 -11.78 26.16 -14.19
N SER A 135 -11.41 26.49 -15.43
CA SER A 135 -10.05 26.92 -15.78
C SER A 135 -9.74 28.36 -15.38
N LYS A 136 -10.78 29.16 -15.10
CA LYS A 136 -10.68 30.54 -14.66
C LYS A 136 -11.56 30.75 -13.45
N ASP A 137 -11.02 31.39 -12.45
CA ASP A 137 -11.75 31.82 -11.26
C ASP A 137 -12.83 32.87 -11.59
N GLU A 138 -13.80 33.06 -10.70
CA GLU A 138 -14.87 34.06 -10.71
C GLU A 138 -15.87 33.94 -11.87
N ILE A 139 -15.86 32.85 -12.65
CA ILE A 139 -16.79 32.68 -13.79
C ILE A 139 -17.80 31.57 -13.53
N ALA A 140 -17.35 30.40 -13.08
CA ALA A 140 -18.16 29.23 -12.78
C ALA A 140 -17.87 28.71 -11.38
N PRO A 141 -18.83 28.12 -10.65
CA PRO A 141 -18.57 27.47 -9.39
C PRO A 141 -17.79 26.17 -9.59
N PHE A 142 -16.97 25.81 -8.61
CA PHE A 142 -16.50 24.43 -8.43
C PHE A 142 -17.67 23.59 -7.92
N ALA A 143 -17.82 22.34 -8.36
CA ALA A 143 -18.98 21.55 -7.97
C ALA A 143 -18.65 20.06 -7.86
N ILE A 144 -19.38 19.37 -6.98
CA ILE A 144 -19.44 17.89 -6.96
C ILE A 144 -20.66 17.48 -7.79
N VAL A 145 -20.41 16.63 -8.78
CA VAL A 145 -21.40 16.22 -9.79
C VAL A 145 -21.44 14.71 -9.90
N ILE A 146 -22.63 14.15 -10.09
CA ILE A 146 -22.81 12.71 -10.27
C ILE A 146 -23.54 12.36 -11.57
N ARG A 147 -23.37 11.11 -12.00
CA ARG A 147 -24.17 10.42 -13.01
C ARG A 147 -24.43 9.00 -12.57
N ARG A 148 -25.52 8.40 -13.02
CA ARG A 148 -25.91 7.02 -12.72
C ARG A 148 -26.00 6.18 -13.97
N SER A 149 -25.69 4.89 -13.82
CA SER A 149 -25.84 3.88 -14.87
C SER A 149 -26.56 2.65 -14.31
N LYS A 150 -27.52 2.12 -15.08
CA LYS A 150 -28.26 0.89 -14.76
C LYS A 150 -27.80 -0.30 -15.60
N ASP A 151 -26.84 -0.11 -16.47
CA ASP A 151 -26.35 -1.07 -17.46
C ASP A 151 -24.82 -1.26 -17.37
N LEU A 152 -24.30 -1.17 -16.13
CA LEU A 152 -22.90 -1.38 -15.81
C LEU A 152 -21.94 -0.44 -16.56
N GLY A 153 -22.36 0.82 -16.76
CA GLY A 153 -21.53 1.87 -17.33
C GLY A 153 -21.58 2.00 -18.85
N VAL A 154 -22.54 1.32 -19.52
CA VAL A 154 -22.76 1.46 -20.96
C VAL A 154 -23.44 2.79 -21.27
N THR A 155 -24.50 3.14 -20.53
CA THR A 155 -25.18 4.43 -20.62
C THR A 155 -25.25 5.12 -19.27
N TRP A 156 -25.33 6.44 -19.28
CA TRP A 156 -25.32 7.28 -18.10
C TRP A 156 -26.48 8.29 -18.13
N SER A 157 -27.04 8.56 -16.94
CA SER A 157 -28.04 9.61 -16.76
C SER A 157 -27.47 10.99 -17.13
N GLU A 158 -28.32 12.01 -17.18
CA GLU A 158 -27.87 13.40 -17.16
C GLU A 158 -27.06 13.68 -15.88
N GLU A 159 -26.22 14.72 -15.94
CA GLU A 159 -25.44 15.22 -14.82
C GLU A 159 -26.35 15.79 -13.72
N GLN A 160 -26.04 15.46 -12.47
CA GLN A 160 -26.72 16.01 -11.30
C GLN A 160 -25.67 16.69 -10.41
N ILE A 161 -25.79 18.01 -10.24
CA ILE A 161 -24.97 18.75 -9.29
C ILE A 161 -25.47 18.43 -7.88
N LEU A 162 -24.58 17.95 -7.03
CA LEU A 162 -24.87 17.66 -5.62
C LEU A 162 -24.52 18.83 -4.70
N TYR A 163 -23.41 19.50 -5.01
CA TYR A 163 -22.91 20.62 -4.23
C TYR A 163 -22.18 21.61 -5.14
N GLU A 164 -22.45 22.90 -4.92
CA GLU A 164 -21.70 23.99 -5.53
C GLU A 164 -20.86 24.68 -4.46
N GLY A 165 -19.56 24.71 -4.67
CA GLY A 165 -18.60 25.49 -3.91
C GLY A 165 -18.56 26.94 -4.37
N GLY A 166 -17.48 27.65 -4.01
CA GLY A 166 -17.23 28.98 -4.52
C GLY A 166 -16.70 28.99 -5.97
N PRO A 167 -16.59 30.16 -6.57
CA PRO A 167 -16.09 30.31 -7.95
C PRO A 167 -14.55 30.44 -8.01
N ARG A 168 -13.85 30.49 -6.88
CA ARG A 168 -12.38 30.55 -6.83
C ARG A 168 -11.79 29.19 -6.48
N PHE A 169 -10.59 28.94 -6.94
CA PHE A 169 -9.87 27.73 -6.62
C PHE A 169 -9.73 27.50 -5.10
N THR A 170 -9.56 28.57 -4.33
CA THR A 170 -9.45 28.55 -2.86
C THR A 170 -10.80 28.43 -2.13
N ASP A 171 -11.91 28.38 -2.83
CA ASP A 171 -13.26 28.24 -2.27
C ASP A 171 -13.95 26.98 -2.84
N GLY A 172 -13.19 26.05 -3.37
CA GLY A 172 -13.69 24.89 -4.10
C GLY A 172 -14.21 23.77 -3.22
N CYS A 173 -14.58 22.68 -3.89
CA CYS A 173 -14.93 21.40 -3.29
C CYS A 173 -14.28 20.30 -4.13
N TRP A 174 -13.74 19.23 -3.49
CA TRP A 174 -12.76 18.37 -4.10
C TRP A 174 -12.99 16.90 -3.75
N GLU A 175 -12.53 15.98 -4.62
CA GLU A 175 -12.19 14.60 -4.28
C GLU A 175 -13.36 13.79 -3.71
N PRO A 176 -14.50 13.69 -4.46
CA PRO A 176 -15.62 12.90 -3.99
C PRO A 176 -15.25 11.44 -3.77
N SER A 177 -15.77 10.83 -2.69
CA SER A 177 -15.64 9.43 -2.36
C SER A 177 -16.96 8.88 -1.87
N PHE A 178 -17.33 7.68 -2.31
CA PHE A 178 -18.60 7.06 -1.97
C PHE A 178 -18.50 6.01 -0.88
N LEU A 179 -19.58 5.92 -0.07
CA LEU A 179 -19.84 4.81 0.83
C LEU A 179 -21.33 4.49 0.81
N GLN A 180 -21.70 3.22 0.58
CA GLN A 180 -23.06 2.76 0.84
C GLN A 180 -23.12 2.06 2.19
N LEU A 181 -24.01 2.53 3.07
CA LEU A 181 -24.24 1.96 4.39
C LEU A 181 -25.03 0.65 4.32
N PRO A 182 -25.01 -0.22 5.36
CA PRO A 182 -25.74 -1.48 5.37
C PRO A 182 -27.27 -1.33 5.22
N ASN A 183 -27.83 -0.19 5.62
CA ASN A 183 -29.26 0.12 5.47
C ASN A 183 -29.64 0.59 4.05
N GLY A 184 -28.65 0.69 3.14
CA GLY A 184 -28.82 1.15 1.76
C GLY A 184 -28.57 2.64 1.53
N ASP A 185 -28.44 3.45 2.57
CA ASP A 185 -28.13 4.87 2.42
C ASP A 185 -26.80 5.05 1.66
N LEU A 186 -26.79 5.91 0.66
CA LEU A 186 -25.59 6.26 -0.09
C LEU A 186 -25.04 7.59 0.40
N GLN A 187 -23.76 7.62 0.74
CA GLN A 187 -23.04 8.81 1.17
C GLN A 187 -21.97 9.21 0.15
N VAL A 188 -21.82 10.52 -0.08
CA VAL A 188 -20.68 11.10 -0.79
C VAL A 188 -19.92 12.02 0.16
N TYR A 189 -18.65 11.70 0.38
CA TYR A 189 -17.69 12.48 1.16
C TYR A 189 -16.86 13.32 0.20
N PHE A 190 -16.53 14.54 0.58
CA PHE A 190 -15.67 15.42 -0.22
C PHE A 190 -14.95 16.45 0.65
N ALA A 191 -13.82 16.91 0.19
CA ALA A 191 -13.09 18.01 0.82
C ALA A 191 -13.76 19.34 0.42
N ASN A 192 -13.94 20.24 1.38
CA ASN A 192 -14.75 21.46 1.20
C ASN A 192 -14.06 22.69 1.81
N GLU A 193 -13.68 23.61 0.96
CA GLU A 193 -13.10 24.92 1.33
C GLU A 193 -14.16 26.03 1.32
N SER A 194 -15.31 25.79 0.70
CA SER A 194 -16.33 26.80 0.47
C SER A 194 -16.88 27.49 1.72
N PRO A 195 -16.94 26.85 2.91
CA PRO A 195 -17.28 27.54 4.15
C PRO A 195 -16.20 28.53 4.65
N TYR A 196 -14.95 28.40 4.19
CA TYR A 196 -13.77 29.07 4.75
C TYR A 196 -13.15 30.08 3.78
N ARG A 197 -13.98 30.94 3.17
CA ARG A 197 -13.61 31.86 2.06
C ARG A 197 -12.50 32.87 2.38
N ASN A 198 -12.20 33.08 3.65
CA ASN A 198 -11.22 34.07 4.12
C ASN A 198 -10.00 33.44 4.80
N SER A 199 -9.88 32.12 4.75
CA SER A 199 -8.77 31.36 5.36
C SER A 199 -8.35 30.21 4.43
N ASP A 200 -7.28 29.50 4.78
CA ASP A 200 -6.79 28.31 4.06
C ASP A 200 -7.27 27.02 4.72
N GLU A 201 -8.44 27.06 5.35
CA GLU A 201 -9.03 25.91 6.04
C GLU A 201 -9.84 25.05 5.08
N GLN A 202 -9.91 23.76 5.40
CA GLN A 202 -10.65 22.78 4.62
C GLN A 202 -11.22 21.72 5.56
N GLU A 203 -12.51 21.43 5.42
CA GLU A 203 -13.18 20.35 6.14
C GLU A 203 -13.47 19.17 5.22
N ILE A 204 -13.84 18.02 5.83
CA ILE A 204 -14.54 16.96 5.12
C ILE A 204 -16.02 17.10 5.35
N SER A 205 -16.76 17.22 4.25
CA SER A 205 -18.21 17.27 4.22
C SER A 205 -18.81 15.96 3.72
N VAL A 206 -20.07 15.67 4.09
CA VAL A 206 -20.82 14.51 3.59
C VAL A 206 -22.27 14.88 3.27
N LEU A 207 -22.76 14.36 2.13
CA LEU A 207 -24.16 14.34 1.75
C LEU A 207 -24.68 12.92 1.74
N THR A 208 -25.97 12.71 2.06
CA THR A 208 -26.63 11.41 2.10
C THR A 208 -27.82 11.35 1.17
N SER A 209 -28.00 10.20 0.54
CA SER A 209 -29.21 9.82 -0.22
C SER A 209 -29.79 8.54 0.37
N HIS A 210 -31.12 8.51 0.51
CA HIS A 210 -31.86 7.37 1.07
C HIS A 210 -32.55 6.50 -0.02
N ASP A 211 -32.29 6.80 -1.29
CA ASP A 211 -32.98 6.19 -2.44
C ASP A 211 -32.00 5.83 -3.59
N ASN A 212 -30.80 5.32 -3.23
CA ASN A 212 -29.75 4.93 -4.17
C ASN A 212 -29.24 6.11 -5.04
N GLY A 213 -29.13 7.30 -4.46
CA GLY A 213 -28.55 8.45 -5.14
C GLY A 213 -29.50 9.19 -6.10
N MET A 214 -30.82 8.97 -6.00
CA MET A 214 -31.80 9.69 -6.81
C MET A 214 -32.08 11.07 -6.24
N ILE A 215 -32.32 11.13 -4.92
CA ILE A 215 -32.56 12.37 -4.17
C ILE A 215 -31.53 12.43 -3.03
N TRP A 216 -30.99 13.62 -2.80
CA TRP A 216 -29.97 13.87 -1.79
C TRP A 216 -30.48 14.85 -0.75
N ASP A 217 -30.07 14.65 0.50
CA ASP A 217 -30.36 15.59 1.57
C ASP A 217 -29.84 16.98 1.19
N LYS A 218 -30.57 18.01 1.61
CA LYS A 218 -30.15 19.41 1.43
C LYS A 218 -29.12 19.84 2.45
N ASP A 219 -29.15 19.20 3.63
CA ASP A 219 -28.28 19.55 4.75
C ASP A 219 -26.99 18.76 4.65
N ILE A 220 -25.91 19.47 4.46
CA ILE A 220 -24.55 18.95 4.51
C ILE A 220 -24.13 18.75 5.96
N LYS A 221 -23.45 17.65 6.24
CA LYS A 221 -22.81 17.44 7.55
C LYS A 221 -21.31 17.59 7.42
N THR A 222 -20.70 18.21 8.42
CA THR A 222 -19.25 18.20 8.59
C THR A 222 -18.84 16.88 9.22
N VAL A 223 -17.94 16.15 8.57
CA VAL A 223 -17.35 14.88 9.06
C VAL A 223 -16.21 15.18 10.01
N SER A 224 -15.27 16.00 9.54
CA SER A 224 -14.11 16.41 10.33
C SER A 224 -13.68 17.83 9.98
N PHE A 225 -13.15 18.51 10.99
CA PHE A 225 -12.61 19.85 10.86
C PHE A 225 -11.51 20.09 11.91
N ARG A 226 -10.51 20.84 11.51
CA ARG A 226 -9.44 21.32 12.38
C ARG A 226 -9.16 22.79 12.07
N ALA A 227 -9.36 23.66 13.03
CA ALA A 227 -9.12 25.10 12.87
C ALA A 227 -7.67 25.42 12.50
N GLY A 228 -7.49 26.30 11.51
CA GLY A 228 -6.18 26.68 10.99
C GLY A 228 -5.47 25.61 10.15
N HIS A 229 -6.14 24.52 9.79
CA HIS A 229 -5.58 23.39 9.06
C HIS A 229 -6.52 22.88 7.95
N ARG A 230 -6.04 21.89 7.21
CA ARG A 230 -6.74 21.29 6.08
C ARG A 230 -6.93 19.80 6.30
N ASP A 231 -8.18 19.33 6.19
CA ASP A 231 -8.57 17.94 6.05
C ASP A 231 -8.92 17.69 4.58
N GLY A 232 -8.22 16.80 3.89
CA GLY A 232 -8.42 16.55 2.46
C GLY A 232 -8.49 15.07 2.09
N MET A 233 -8.76 14.77 0.83
CA MET A 233 -8.70 13.45 0.22
C MET A 233 -9.45 12.34 0.98
N PRO A 234 -10.76 12.50 1.26
CA PRO A 234 -11.51 11.53 2.05
C PRO A 234 -11.72 10.22 1.30
N VAL A 235 -11.51 9.08 1.99
CA VAL A 235 -11.96 7.76 1.52
C VAL A 235 -12.60 7.01 2.67
N ALA A 236 -13.88 6.66 2.50
CA ALA A 236 -14.69 6.06 3.54
C ALA A 236 -14.87 4.55 3.34
N ILE A 237 -14.77 3.79 4.43
CA ILE A 237 -15.08 2.35 4.48
C ILE A 237 -15.84 2.01 5.77
N ILE A 238 -16.46 0.80 5.80
CA ILE A 238 -17.05 0.24 7.00
C ILE A 238 -16.08 -0.77 7.64
N SER A 239 -15.92 -0.68 8.96
CA SER A 239 -15.22 -1.66 9.77
C SER A 239 -16.02 -1.97 11.04
N GLY A 240 -16.65 -3.15 11.08
CA GLY A 240 -17.59 -3.50 12.14
C GLY A 240 -18.81 -2.57 12.16
N ASN A 241 -19.03 -1.89 13.26
CA ASN A 241 -20.11 -0.91 13.43
C ASN A 241 -19.68 0.54 13.17
N ASP A 242 -18.47 0.74 12.70
CA ASP A 242 -17.88 2.07 12.50
C ASP A 242 -17.73 2.41 11.02
N ILE A 243 -17.89 3.68 10.72
CA ILE A 243 -17.41 4.32 9.49
C ILE A 243 -16.00 4.84 9.78
N LEU A 244 -15.04 4.42 8.96
CA LEU A 244 -13.68 4.95 8.97
C LEU A 244 -13.49 5.79 7.72
N VAL A 245 -12.99 7.01 7.90
CA VAL A 245 -12.61 7.89 6.79
C VAL A 245 -11.12 8.19 6.92
N SER A 246 -10.34 7.78 5.93
CA SER A 246 -8.96 8.28 5.82
C SER A 246 -8.98 9.69 5.26
N ILE A 247 -8.11 10.52 5.79
CA ILE A 247 -7.92 11.91 5.36
C ILE A 247 -6.42 12.23 5.31
N GLU A 248 -6.05 13.24 4.56
CA GLU A 248 -4.76 13.91 4.74
C GLU A 248 -4.96 15.16 5.62
N ASP A 249 -4.13 15.30 6.65
CA ASP A 249 -4.17 16.36 7.67
C ASP A 249 -2.79 17.04 7.75
N ASN A 250 -2.73 18.36 7.68
CA ASN A 250 -1.48 19.13 7.66
C ASN A 250 -1.11 19.75 9.02
N LYS A 251 -1.66 19.27 10.13
CA LYS A 251 -1.32 19.79 11.48
C LYS A 251 0.18 19.73 11.77
N VAL A 252 0.84 18.66 11.36
CA VAL A 252 2.26 18.42 11.65
C VAL A 252 3.07 18.62 10.38
N GLY A 253 3.29 19.88 10.00
CA GLY A 253 4.07 20.27 8.83
C GLY A 253 3.42 19.87 7.51
N GLN A 254 4.03 18.98 6.73
CA GLN A 254 3.43 18.43 5.52
C GLN A 254 2.23 17.53 5.84
N PHE A 255 1.32 17.33 4.88
CA PHE A 255 0.20 16.40 5.04
C PHE A 255 0.64 15.03 5.52
N LYS A 256 -0.18 14.42 6.39
CA LYS A 256 -0.03 13.06 6.92
C LYS A 256 -1.36 12.32 6.83
N PRO A 257 -1.35 10.99 6.68
CA PRO A 257 -2.58 10.20 6.72
C PRO A 257 -3.11 10.10 8.15
N TYR A 258 -4.37 10.45 8.31
CA TYR A 258 -5.15 10.31 9.53
C TYR A 258 -6.38 9.44 9.28
N ILE A 259 -6.91 8.84 10.33
CA ILE A 259 -8.22 8.20 10.34
C ILE A 259 -9.14 9.02 11.25
N VAL A 260 -10.29 9.40 10.71
CA VAL A 260 -11.42 9.86 11.50
C VAL A 260 -12.49 8.79 11.50
N ARG A 261 -13.15 8.58 12.64
CA ARG A 261 -14.13 7.51 12.80
C ARG A 261 -15.39 7.99 13.46
N ASN A 262 -16.49 7.32 13.16
CA ASN A 262 -17.77 7.52 13.83
C ASN A 262 -18.55 6.22 13.79
N SER A 263 -19.48 6.00 14.73
CA SER A 263 -20.38 4.85 14.62
C SER A 263 -21.39 5.05 13.48
N ILE A 264 -21.81 3.95 12.84
CA ILE A 264 -22.89 3.99 11.82
C ILE A 264 -24.16 4.60 12.42
N SER A 265 -24.46 4.36 13.69
CA SER A 265 -25.66 4.89 14.38
C SER A 265 -25.59 6.39 14.63
N ASP A 266 -24.41 6.93 14.88
CA ASP A 266 -24.24 8.38 15.09
C ASP A 266 -24.12 9.13 13.78
N ASN A 267 -23.51 8.52 12.78
CA ASN A 267 -23.50 9.00 11.40
C ASN A 267 -23.25 10.50 11.28
N TRP A 268 -22.14 10.95 11.85
CA TRP A 268 -21.66 12.34 11.80
C TRP A 268 -22.62 13.38 12.41
N LYS A 269 -23.41 13.02 13.44
CA LYS A 269 -24.23 13.98 14.18
C LYS A 269 -23.40 15.08 14.84
N ILE A 270 -22.18 14.72 15.24
CA ILE A 270 -21.19 15.64 15.80
C ILE A 270 -19.92 15.50 14.94
N PRO A 271 -19.38 16.61 14.40
CA PRO A 271 -18.13 16.60 13.67
C PRO A 271 -16.95 16.11 14.53
N VAL A 272 -16.01 15.42 13.90
CA VAL A 272 -14.77 15.03 14.55
C VAL A 272 -13.82 16.22 14.58
N SER A 273 -13.71 16.84 15.75
CA SER A 273 -12.88 18.03 15.98
C SER A 273 -11.39 17.68 16.14
N GLU A 274 -10.58 18.71 16.33
CA GLU A 274 -9.13 18.62 16.53
C GLU A 274 -8.72 17.66 17.64
N ASP A 275 -9.31 17.81 18.83
CA ASP A 275 -8.97 17.07 20.05
C ASP A 275 -9.83 15.82 20.26
N SER A 276 -10.62 15.45 19.27
CA SER A 276 -11.48 14.28 19.36
C SER A 276 -10.66 12.99 19.43
N PRO A 277 -10.96 12.06 20.36
CA PRO A 277 -10.36 10.73 20.38
C PRO A 277 -10.75 9.88 19.16
N LEU A 278 -11.68 10.37 18.34
CA LEU A 278 -12.11 9.76 17.09
C LEU A 278 -11.25 10.18 15.87
N ARG A 279 -10.22 11.01 16.10
CA ARG A 279 -9.20 11.41 15.12
C ARG A 279 -7.84 10.90 15.57
N GLU A 280 -7.17 10.12 14.75
CA GLU A 280 -5.87 9.55 15.10
C GLU A 280 -4.92 9.50 13.88
N SER A 281 -3.61 9.61 14.13
CA SER A 281 -2.61 9.34 13.10
C SER A 281 -2.75 7.89 12.62
N ALA A 282 -2.81 7.68 11.32
CA ALA A 282 -2.99 6.34 10.77
C ALA A 282 -1.74 5.46 10.99
N LEU A 283 -0.55 6.01 10.80
CA LEU A 283 0.71 5.26 10.82
C LEU A 283 1.15 4.95 12.25
N LEU A 284 1.53 3.70 12.50
CA LEU A 284 2.08 3.22 13.78
C LEU A 284 3.33 4.02 14.19
N LYS A 285 4.20 4.33 13.23
CA LYS A 285 5.37 5.18 13.43
C LYS A 285 5.11 6.54 12.76
N PRO A 286 5.07 7.63 13.54
CA PRO A 286 4.93 8.96 12.98
C PRO A 286 6.02 9.30 11.97
N LEU A 287 5.66 9.97 10.89
CA LEU A 287 6.60 10.51 9.92
C LEU A 287 7.16 11.87 10.41
N ALA A 288 8.38 12.19 10.02
CA ALA A 288 8.97 13.51 10.28
C ALA A 288 8.12 14.62 9.64
N GLU A 289 8.16 15.83 10.23
CA GLU A 289 7.34 16.98 9.81
C GLU A 289 7.50 17.33 8.34
N ASN A 290 8.72 17.27 7.82
CA ASN A 290 9.07 17.60 6.44
C ASN A 290 8.73 16.51 5.42
N ILE A 291 8.28 15.34 5.82
CA ILE A 291 7.87 14.28 4.91
C ILE A 291 6.39 14.46 4.55
N TYR A 292 6.10 14.64 3.27
CA TYR A 292 4.74 14.59 2.75
C TYR A 292 4.25 13.13 2.67
N ALA A 293 3.03 12.89 3.11
CA ALA A 293 2.32 11.62 2.94
C ALA A 293 0.82 11.90 2.84
N GLY A 294 0.31 12.01 1.63
CA GLY A 294 -1.07 12.42 1.35
C GLY A 294 -1.83 11.44 0.46
N ALA A 295 -3.03 11.83 0.07
CA ALA A 295 -3.94 11.05 -0.76
C ALA A 295 -4.17 9.61 -0.25
N PRO A 296 -4.56 9.40 1.02
CA PRO A 296 -4.77 8.08 1.58
C PRO A 296 -6.00 7.41 0.96
N TYR A 297 -5.92 6.10 0.71
CA TYR A 297 -7.03 5.28 0.19
C TYR A 297 -7.14 4.00 0.99
N LEU A 298 -8.33 3.67 1.48
CA LEU A 298 -8.59 2.50 2.31
C LEU A 298 -9.21 1.35 1.54
N LEU A 299 -8.79 0.13 1.87
CA LEU A 299 -9.39 -1.10 1.38
C LEU A 299 -9.37 -2.17 2.48
N ARG A 300 -10.54 -2.70 2.87
CA ARG A 300 -10.61 -3.83 3.78
C ARG A 300 -10.38 -5.13 3.02
N ILE A 301 -9.49 -5.98 3.52
CA ILE A 301 -9.23 -7.31 2.95
C ILE A 301 -10.09 -8.39 3.63
N PRO A 302 -10.25 -9.58 3.00
CA PRO A 302 -11.16 -10.63 3.50
C PRO A 302 -10.84 -11.15 4.90
N THR A 303 -9.57 -11.12 5.31
CA THR A 303 -9.14 -11.52 6.67
C THR A 303 -9.47 -10.49 7.74
N GLY A 304 -9.90 -9.29 7.32
CA GLY A 304 -10.40 -8.22 8.17
C GLY A 304 -9.46 -7.04 8.36
N GLU A 305 -8.17 -7.21 8.12
CA GLU A 305 -7.18 -6.13 8.14
C GLU A 305 -7.51 -5.09 7.05
N ILE A 306 -6.99 -3.87 7.23
CA ILE A 306 -7.24 -2.76 6.32
C ILE A 306 -5.93 -2.34 5.67
N LEU A 307 -5.92 -2.31 4.34
CA LEU A 307 -4.84 -1.70 3.57
C LEU A 307 -5.08 -0.20 3.45
N MET A 308 -4.02 0.56 3.57
CA MET A 308 -4.02 1.99 3.26
C MET A 308 -2.91 2.26 2.25
N SER A 309 -3.28 2.71 1.06
CA SER A 309 -2.31 3.31 0.16
C SER A 309 -2.24 4.82 0.38
N TYR A 310 -1.09 5.40 0.14
CA TYR A 310 -0.84 6.84 0.18
C TYR A 310 0.36 7.17 -0.69
N GLN A 311 0.54 8.43 -1.02
CA GLN A 311 1.71 8.90 -1.76
C GLN A 311 2.65 9.67 -0.83
N THR A 312 3.97 9.42 -0.91
CA THR A 312 4.92 9.99 0.05
C THR A 312 6.24 10.40 -0.55
N THR A 313 6.86 11.39 0.08
CA THR A 313 8.26 11.78 -0.15
C THR A 313 9.24 11.02 0.76
N GLY A 314 8.78 10.09 1.59
CA GLY A 314 9.63 9.28 2.46
C GLY A 314 10.76 8.60 1.69
N GLN A 315 12.00 8.77 2.16
CA GLN A 315 13.22 8.27 1.50
C GLN A 315 13.40 8.77 0.06
N ARG A 316 12.82 9.92 -0.27
CA ARG A 316 12.93 10.59 -1.58
C ARG A 316 13.27 12.07 -1.40
N SER A 317 13.16 12.87 -2.47
CA SER A 317 13.30 14.31 -2.37
C SER A 317 12.13 14.94 -1.59
N SER A 318 12.33 16.13 -1.03
CA SER A 318 11.26 16.87 -0.35
C SER A 318 10.20 17.45 -1.30
N ASN A 319 10.38 17.34 -2.61
CA ASN A 319 9.41 17.79 -3.60
C ASN A 319 8.23 16.80 -3.64
N TRP A 320 7.07 17.23 -3.16
CA TRP A 320 5.85 16.41 -3.14
C TRP A 320 5.39 15.96 -4.53
N GLU A 321 5.71 16.72 -5.58
CA GLU A 321 5.43 16.32 -6.96
C GLU A 321 6.12 15.01 -7.36
N LEU A 322 7.24 14.68 -6.72
CA LEU A 322 7.99 13.46 -6.95
C LEU A 322 7.69 12.36 -5.91
N SER A 323 6.54 12.44 -5.24
CA SER A 323 6.11 11.39 -4.30
C SER A 323 5.80 10.09 -5.01
N THR A 324 5.87 8.99 -4.25
CA THR A 324 5.58 7.64 -4.73
C THR A 324 4.52 6.97 -3.86
N MET A 325 3.74 6.08 -4.49
CA MET A 325 2.76 5.27 -3.79
C MET A 325 3.43 4.28 -2.82
N GLU A 326 2.93 4.25 -1.60
CA GLU A 326 3.16 3.19 -0.61
C GLU A 326 1.84 2.56 -0.18
N VAL A 327 1.91 1.30 0.25
CA VAL A 327 0.77 0.56 0.82
C VAL A 327 1.18 0.02 2.17
N SER A 328 0.47 0.44 3.22
CA SER A 328 0.62 -0.05 4.59
C SER A 328 -0.54 -0.93 5.00
N ILE A 329 -0.33 -1.77 6.01
CA ILE A 329 -1.33 -2.67 6.56
C ILE A 329 -1.69 -2.19 7.96
N GLY A 330 -2.97 -1.95 8.19
CA GLY A 330 -3.56 -1.66 9.50
C GLY A 330 -4.24 -2.90 10.09
N ASP A 331 -4.45 -2.89 11.39
CA ASP A 331 -5.21 -3.94 12.07
C ASP A 331 -6.71 -3.93 11.66
N LYS A 332 -7.46 -4.91 12.16
CA LYS A 332 -8.90 -5.07 11.83
C LYS A 332 -9.77 -3.90 12.29
N SER A 333 -9.28 -3.09 13.22
CA SER A 333 -9.94 -1.88 13.68
C SER A 333 -9.56 -0.63 12.88
N GLY A 334 -8.66 -0.75 11.90
CA GLY A 334 -8.17 0.38 11.09
C GLY A 334 -7.20 1.28 11.83
N ARG A 335 -6.32 0.67 12.63
CA ARG A 335 -5.25 1.33 13.39
C ARG A 335 -3.90 0.74 13.05
N ASN A 336 -2.84 1.36 13.56
CA ASN A 336 -1.49 0.80 13.57
C ASN A 336 -0.94 0.46 12.18
N PHE A 337 -1.23 1.28 11.16
CA PHE A 337 -0.74 1.03 9.82
C PHE A 337 0.79 0.99 9.80
N SER A 338 1.32 -0.12 9.33
CA SER A 338 2.74 -0.44 9.32
C SER A 338 3.11 -1.28 8.09
N LYS A 339 4.35 -1.79 8.03
CA LYS A 339 4.82 -2.68 6.95
C LYS A 339 4.59 -2.10 5.55
N ALA A 340 4.89 -0.81 5.39
CA ALA A 340 4.76 -0.13 4.12
C ALA A 340 5.60 -0.82 3.03
N THR A 341 4.97 -1.06 1.88
CA THR A 341 5.62 -1.58 0.67
C THR A 341 5.31 -0.68 -0.53
N ARG A 342 6.18 -0.67 -1.53
CA ARG A 342 6.01 0.11 -2.76
C ARG A 342 5.55 -0.79 -3.90
N PRO A 343 4.32 -0.59 -4.41
CA PRO A 343 3.84 -1.38 -5.54
C PRO A 343 4.57 -1.07 -6.85
N PHE A 344 5.08 0.16 -7.00
CA PHE A 344 5.79 0.59 -8.20
C PHE A 344 7.24 0.96 -7.85
N ASP A 345 8.18 0.45 -8.64
CA ASP A 345 9.59 0.87 -8.59
C ASP A 345 9.75 2.18 -9.38
N VAL A 346 9.77 3.29 -8.65
CA VAL A 346 9.72 4.64 -9.22
C VAL A 346 11.06 5.33 -9.05
N PRO A 347 11.76 5.71 -10.14
CA PRO A 347 12.99 6.50 -10.08
C PRO A 347 12.81 7.80 -9.29
N PHE A 348 13.90 8.33 -8.72
CA PHE A 348 13.85 9.51 -7.84
C PHE A 348 13.34 10.78 -8.51
N ASP A 349 13.49 10.90 -9.81
CA ASP A 349 13.05 12.02 -10.65
C ASP A 349 11.66 11.80 -11.26
N LYS A 350 10.95 10.76 -10.84
CA LYS A 350 9.64 10.36 -11.33
C LYS A 350 8.63 10.31 -10.17
N GLU A 351 7.35 10.21 -10.52
CA GLU A 351 6.23 10.18 -9.59
C GLU A 351 5.39 8.92 -9.72
N ALA A 352 4.66 8.54 -8.65
CA ALA A 352 3.50 7.66 -8.67
C ALA A 352 2.48 8.17 -7.65
N LYS A 353 1.45 8.85 -8.12
CA LYS A 353 0.49 9.62 -7.30
C LYS A 353 -0.96 9.22 -7.57
N TRP A 354 -1.88 9.80 -6.77
CA TRP A 354 -3.35 9.73 -6.96
C TRP A 354 -3.85 8.28 -7.03
N ASN A 355 -3.46 7.53 -6.06
CA ASN A 355 -3.57 6.07 -6.00
C ASN A 355 -4.96 5.56 -5.57
N SER A 356 -5.26 4.30 -5.87
CA SER A 356 -6.34 3.53 -5.25
C SER A 356 -6.07 2.02 -5.23
N LEU A 357 -6.87 1.30 -4.46
CA LEU A 357 -6.78 -0.14 -4.27
C LEU A 357 -8.14 -0.80 -4.55
N SER A 358 -8.14 -2.03 -5.06
CA SER A 358 -9.33 -2.87 -5.17
C SER A 358 -8.99 -4.34 -4.99
N LEU A 359 -9.85 -5.11 -4.32
CA LEU A 359 -9.74 -6.56 -4.34
C LEU A 359 -10.13 -7.10 -5.72
N LEU A 360 -9.31 -7.97 -6.27
CA LEU A 360 -9.64 -8.76 -7.47
C LEU A 360 -10.28 -10.09 -7.08
N ASP A 361 -9.81 -10.67 -5.99
CA ASP A 361 -10.33 -11.88 -5.34
C ASP A 361 -9.89 -11.89 -3.86
N ASN A 362 -10.12 -13.01 -3.17
CA ASN A 362 -9.80 -13.13 -1.74
C ASN A 362 -8.30 -13.11 -1.42
N LYS A 363 -7.44 -13.26 -2.43
CA LYS A 363 -5.96 -13.34 -2.27
C LYS A 363 -5.21 -12.29 -3.08
N THR A 364 -5.92 -11.49 -3.90
CA THR A 364 -5.27 -10.58 -4.85
C THR A 364 -5.85 -9.17 -4.75
N VAL A 365 -4.97 -8.19 -4.60
CA VAL A 365 -5.29 -6.75 -4.63
C VAL A 365 -4.71 -6.13 -5.90
N ALA A 366 -5.46 -5.25 -6.55
CA ALA A 366 -4.92 -4.33 -7.56
C ALA A 366 -4.54 -3.00 -6.90
N ALA A 367 -3.36 -2.50 -7.23
CA ALA A 367 -2.94 -1.13 -6.95
C ALA A 367 -2.86 -0.36 -8.27
N VAL A 368 -3.45 0.84 -8.30
CA VAL A 368 -3.36 1.75 -9.45
C VAL A 368 -2.81 3.10 -9.03
N ALA A 369 -2.04 3.72 -9.91
CA ALA A 369 -1.51 5.07 -9.71
C ALA A 369 -1.33 5.80 -11.03
N SER A 370 -1.26 7.12 -10.95
CA SER A 370 -0.75 7.97 -12.04
C SER A 370 0.76 8.02 -11.95
N THR A 371 1.47 7.65 -13.00
CA THR A 371 2.94 7.66 -12.97
C THR A 371 3.55 7.93 -14.34
N ASN A 372 4.69 8.61 -14.33
CA ASN A 372 5.57 8.81 -15.47
C ASN A 372 6.87 7.98 -15.37
N ALA A 373 6.90 6.99 -14.45
CA ALA A 373 8.08 6.16 -14.24
C ALA A 373 8.39 5.23 -15.42
N PHE A 374 7.36 4.85 -16.20
CA PHE A 374 7.47 3.81 -17.22
C PHE A 374 7.15 4.32 -18.64
N THR A 375 6.77 5.59 -18.76
CA THR A 375 6.45 6.27 -20.02
C THR A 375 6.91 7.73 -19.97
N SER A 376 6.96 8.41 -21.13
CA SER A 376 7.33 9.83 -21.22
C SER A 376 6.27 10.78 -20.65
N SER A 377 5.03 10.32 -20.53
CA SER A 377 3.89 11.09 -20.01
C SER A 377 3.35 10.43 -18.74
N VAL A 378 2.62 11.20 -17.93
CA VAL A 378 1.85 10.64 -16.82
C VAL A 378 0.72 9.79 -17.38
N GLY A 379 0.73 8.51 -17.05
CA GLY A 379 -0.28 7.55 -17.45
C GLY A 379 -0.83 6.80 -16.25
N VAL A 380 -1.92 6.08 -16.47
CA VAL A 380 -2.55 5.20 -15.48
C VAL A 380 -1.93 3.81 -15.56
N TRP A 381 -1.36 3.36 -14.45
CA TRP A 381 -0.71 2.06 -14.33
C TRP A 381 -1.34 1.22 -13.23
N MET A 382 -1.37 -0.09 -13.45
CA MET A 382 -1.87 -1.09 -12.50
C MET A 382 -0.80 -2.15 -12.23
N ILE A 383 -0.77 -2.64 -11.00
CA ILE A 383 -0.02 -3.83 -10.59
C ILE A 383 -0.90 -4.66 -9.66
N LYS A 384 -0.74 -5.99 -9.70
CA LYS A 384 -1.38 -6.92 -8.75
C LYS A 384 -0.45 -7.21 -7.59
N GLY A 385 -1.02 -7.39 -6.40
CA GLY A 385 -0.31 -7.84 -5.22
C GLY A 385 -0.98 -9.06 -4.62
N HIS A 386 -0.18 -10.07 -4.24
CA HIS A 386 -0.68 -11.26 -3.54
C HIS A 386 -0.76 -10.97 -2.04
N ILE A 387 -1.93 -11.16 -1.46
CA ILE A 387 -2.14 -11.08 -0.02
C ILE A 387 -1.62 -12.37 0.59
N LEU A 388 -0.51 -12.28 1.32
CA LEU A 388 0.12 -13.39 2.00
C LEU A 388 -0.27 -13.35 3.47
N SER A 389 -0.81 -14.46 3.97
CA SER A 389 -1.08 -14.68 5.40
C SER A 389 0.05 -15.50 6.03
N ASP A 390 -0.03 -15.78 7.32
CA ASP A 390 0.85 -16.77 7.96
C ASP A 390 0.89 -18.03 7.12
N VAL A 391 2.10 -18.51 6.86
CA VAL A 391 2.32 -19.73 6.08
C VAL A 391 2.14 -20.92 6.99
N GLN A 392 1.11 -21.71 6.76
CA GLN A 392 0.93 -22.97 7.43
C GLN A 392 1.84 -24.01 6.77
N ALA A 393 2.91 -24.41 7.45
CA ALA A 393 3.76 -25.50 6.97
C ALA A 393 2.98 -26.82 6.99
N ARG A 394 3.08 -27.58 5.91
CA ARG A 394 2.41 -28.87 5.80
C ARG A 394 3.25 -29.94 6.50
N LYS A 395 2.65 -30.73 7.40
CA LYS A 395 3.34 -31.86 8.00
C LYS A 395 3.41 -33.02 6.99
N ASN A 396 4.57 -33.19 6.36
CA ASN A 396 4.86 -34.29 5.43
C ASN A 396 6.38 -34.49 5.32
N ALA A 397 6.81 -35.73 5.25
CA ALA A 397 8.19 -36.06 4.91
C ALA A 397 8.37 -36.00 3.39
N ILE A 398 9.45 -35.36 2.94
CA ILE A 398 9.76 -35.15 1.53
C ILE A 398 10.90 -36.06 1.10
N ILE A 399 10.76 -36.69 -0.05
CA ILE A 399 11.85 -37.42 -0.71
C ILE A 399 12.54 -36.42 -1.64
N LEU A 400 13.78 -36.07 -1.35
CA LEU A 400 14.54 -35.11 -2.15
C LEU A 400 14.94 -35.73 -3.49
N ASP A 401 14.11 -35.61 -4.52
CA ASP A 401 14.38 -36.07 -5.88
C ASP A 401 14.36 -34.94 -6.91
N GLY A 402 13.96 -33.76 -6.51
CA GLY A 402 13.81 -32.57 -7.33
C GLY A 402 12.45 -32.47 -8.00
N ASP A 403 11.51 -33.38 -7.75
CA ASP A 403 10.15 -33.34 -8.29
C ASP A 403 9.19 -32.74 -7.26
N LEU A 404 8.47 -31.70 -7.67
CA LEU A 404 7.45 -31.09 -6.80
C LEU A 404 6.12 -31.83 -7.01
N SER A 405 6.06 -33.08 -6.57
CA SER A 405 4.86 -33.91 -6.74
C SER A 405 3.72 -33.41 -5.85
N GLN A 406 2.48 -33.47 -6.36
CA GLN A 406 1.28 -33.07 -5.62
C GLN A 406 1.08 -33.88 -4.34
N ASN A 407 1.46 -35.15 -4.35
CA ASN A 407 1.34 -36.02 -3.16
C ASN A 407 2.22 -35.56 -2.01
N GLU A 408 3.39 -35.01 -2.31
CA GLU A 408 4.36 -34.54 -1.31
C GLU A 408 4.11 -33.07 -0.93
N TRP A 409 3.98 -32.20 -1.91
CA TRP A 409 3.91 -30.75 -1.70
C TRP A 409 2.49 -30.19 -1.65
N GLY A 410 1.49 -30.90 -2.20
CA GLY A 410 0.12 -30.39 -2.40
C GLY A 410 0.06 -29.43 -3.58
N ASP A 411 -1.03 -28.68 -3.65
CA ASP A 411 -1.30 -27.70 -4.71
C ASP A 411 -0.98 -26.26 -4.28
N ASP A 412 -0.67 -26.04 -3.00
CA ASP A 412 -0.50 -24.71 -2.43
C ASP A 412 0.98 -24.32 -2.30
N PHE A 413 1.43 -23.41 -3.15
CA PHE A 413 2.74 -22.78 -3.09
C PHE A 413 2.58 -21.32 -2.68
N PRO A 414 2.41 -21.03 -1.37
CA PRO A 414 1.96 -19.74 -0.88
C PRO A 414 2.97 -18.61 -1.02
N LEU A 415 4.24 -18.93 -1.28
CA LEU A 415 5.30 -17.93 -1.37
C LEU A 415 5.62 -17.65 -2.84
N PHE A 416 5.60 -16.38 -3.22
CA PHE A 416 5.89 -15.91 -4.58
C PHE A 416 6.89 -14.75 -4.56
N VAL A 417 7.92 -14.83 -5.39
CA VAL A 417 8.87 -13.74 -5.62
C VAL A 417 9.04 -13.55 -7.12
N GLY A 418 8.85 -12.33 -7.61
CA GLY A 418 9.03 -12.06 -9.04
C GLY A 418 8.57 -10.69 -9.48
N SER A 419 9.03 -10.29 -10.68
CA SER A 419 8.75 -9.02 -11.33
C SER A 419 8.29 -9.19 -12.76
N LYS A 420 7.55 -8.21 -13.29
CA LYS A 420 7.06 -8.22 -14.68
C LYS A 420 8.20 -8.30 -15.69
N GLY A 421 8.06 -9.24 -16.63
CA GLY A 421 9.05 -9.43 -17.69
C GLY A 421 10.40 -9.94 -17.19
N LYS A 422 10.46 -10.38 -15.94
CA LYS A 422 11.62 -10.95 -15.28
C LYS A 422 11.34 -12.36 -14.78
N SER A 423 12.35 -12.98 -14.20
CA SER A 423 12.25 -14.30 -13.59
C SER A 423 11.44 -14.29 -12.30
N ASN A 424 10.77 -15.38 -11.98
CA ASN A 424 10.01 -15.54 -10.74
C ASN A 424 10.19 -16.93 -10.14
N ILE A 425 9.83 -17.06 -8.86
CA ILE A 425 9.77 -18.33 -8.13
C ILE A 425 8.44 -18.48 -7.39
N GLN A 426 7.99 -19.72 -7.26
CA GLN A 426 6.94 -20.14 -6.34
C GLN A 426 7.52 -21.15 -5.35
N SER A 427 7.10 -21.10 -4.08
CA SER A 427 7.68 -21.92 -3.04
C SER A 427 6.63 -22.40 -2.04
N GLY A 428 6.78 -23.64 -1.61
CA GLY A 428 6.03 -24.28 -0.53
C GLY A 428 6.92 -24.66 0.64
N ILE A 429 6.30 -24.91 1.81
CA ILE A 429 7.00 -25.33 3.03
C ILE A 429 6.34 -26.58 3.59
N CYS A 430 7.15 -27.62 3.77
CA CYS A 430 6.76 -28.84 4.49
C CYS A 430 7.68 -29.07 5.70
N TYR A 431 7.28 -29.96 6.61
CA TYR A 431 8.13 -30.39 7.73
C TYR A 431 7.79 -31.80 8.18
N ASP A 432 8.79 -32.45 8.76
CA ASP A 432 8.61 -33.67 9.55
C ASP A 432 9.13 -33.46 10.99
N GLU A 433 9.44 -34.53 11.68
CA GLU A 433 9.94 -34.47 13.06
C GLU A 433 11.36 -33.89 13.17
N ASN A 434 12.17 -34.00 12.13
CA ASN A 434 13.59 -33.65 12.15
C ASN A 434 13.93 -32.45 11.24
N ASN A 435 13.18 -32.25 10.17
CA ASN A 435 13.53 -31.33 9.09
C ASN A 435 12.39 -30.39 8.72
N MET A 436 12.75 -29.20 8.30
CA MET A 436 11.93 -28.33 7.46
C MET A 436 12.37 -28.52 6.00
N TYR A 437 11.40 -28.53 5.11
CA TYR A 437 11.62 -28.65 3.67
C TYR A 437 11.08 -27.42 2.95
N ILE A 438 11.83 -26.93 1.98
CA ILE A 438 11.44 -25.80 1.13
C ILE A 438 11.49 -26.25 -0.32
N SER A 439 10.39 -26.11 -1.03
CA SER A 439 10.33 -26.30 -2.48
C SER A 439 10.46 -24.98 -3.22
N VAL A 440 11.01 -25.01 -4.41
CA VAL A 440 11.04 -23.87 -5.33
C VAL A 440 10.76 -24.33 -6.75
N ALA A 441 9.75 -23.75 -7.37
CA ALA A 441 9.54 -23.79 -8.81
C ALA A 441 10.08 -22.48 -9.41
N ALA A 442 11.18 -22.58 -10.16
CA ALA A 442 11.86 -21.42 -10.72
C ALA A 442 11.50 -21.24 -12.20
N HIS A 443 11.03 -20.04 -12.56
CA HIS A 443 10.60 -19.66 -13.91
C HIS A 443 11.45 -18.50 -14.42
N PRO A 444 12.62 -18.76 -15.05
CA PRO A 444 13.44 -17.74 -15.67
C PRO A 444 12.71 -17.07 -16.84
N ASN A 445 12.88 -15.75 -16.99
CA ASN A 445 12.39 -15.00 -18.13
C ASN A 445 13.40 -13.91 -18.50
N GLY A 446 14.18 -14.17 -19.54
CA GLY A 446 15.29 -13.31 -19.96
C GLY A 446 16.58 -13.54 -19.17
N ASP A 447 16.52 -13.48 -17.84
CA ASP A 447 17.67 -13.69 -16.94
C ASP A 447 17.55 -15.01 -16.18
N LEU A 448 18.63 -15.80 -16.18
CA LEU A 448 18.71 -17.04 -15.42
C LEU A 448 18.74 -16.74 -13.92
N ILE A 449 17.92 -17.43 -13.14
CA ILE A 449 18.00 -17.41 -11.68
C ILE A 449 19.22 -18.22 -11.26
N ASN A 450 20.24 -17.55 -10.72
CA ASN A 450 21.52 -18.14 -10.36
C ASN A 450 21.52 -18.68 -8.95
N GLN A 451 20.78 -18.03 -8.06
CA GLN A 451 20.74 -18.35 -6.63
C GLN A 451 19.39 -18.03 -6.03
N LEU A 452 18.95 -18.87 -5.13
CA LEU A 452 17.93 -18.59 -4.13
C LEU A 452 18.60 -18.41 -2.77
N SER A 453 18.24 -17.37 -2.04
CA SER A 453 18.60 -17.22 -0.64
C SER A 453 17.36 -17.40 0.24
N VAL A 454 17.45 -18.30 1.21
CA VAL A 454 16.43 -18.53 2.24
C VAL A 454 16.93 -17.92 3.53
N TYR A 455 16.18 -16.98 4.06
CA TYR A 455 16.46 -16.30 5.32
C TYR A 455 15.54 -16.83 6.41
N LEU A 456 16.07 -17.17 7.57
CA LEU A 456 15.34 -17.79 8.66
C LEU A 456 15.63 -17.08 9.99
N ASP A 457 14.56 -16.75 10.73
CA ASP A 457 14.60 -16.36 12.13
C ASP A 457 13.82 -17.42 12.94
N PRO A 458 14.50 -18.48 13.39
CA PRO A 458 13.87 -19.64 14.02
C PRO A 458 13.14 -19.31 15.32
N GLU A 459 13.60 -18.30 16.05
CA GLU A 459 13.04 -17.92 17.36
C GLU A 459 12.07 -16.72 17.26
N ASN A 460 11.75 -16.26 16.03
CA ASN A 460 10.85 -15.12 15.81
C ASN A 460 11.31 -13.88 16.60
N ASN A 461 12.62 -13.57 16.53
CA ASN A 461 13.24 -12.50 17.32
C ASN A 461 12.88 -11.09 16.85
N CYS A 462 12.45 -10.93 15.59
CA CYS A 462 12.09 -9.65 14.99
C CYS A 462 13.20 -8.59 15.06
N VAL A 463 14.44 -9.01 14.81
CA VAL A 463 15.62 -8.12 14.84
C VAL A 463 15.67 -7.19 13.63
N THR A 464 16.30 -6.03 13.78
CA THR A 464 16.44 -5.02 12.71
C THR A 464 17.65 -5.28 11.80
N MET A 465 18.60 -6.09 12.23
CA MET A 465 19.78 -6.51 11.48
C MET A 465 20.15 -7.96 11.82
N PRO A 466 20.84 -8.69 10.92
CA PRO A 466 21.27 -10.05 11.16
C PRO A 466 22.19 -10.15 12.37
N ASP A 467 21.89 -11.07 13.28
CA ASP A 467 22.71 -11.40 14.44
C ASP A 467 22.67 -12.90 14.68
N LYS A 468 23.39 -13.37 15.70
CA LYS A 468 23.47 -14.78 16.05
C LYS A 468 22.08 -15.42 16.20
N GLY A 469 21.90 -16.61 15.62
CA GLY A 469 20.62 -17.31 15.57
C GLY A 469 19.72 -16.92 14.40
N ILE A 470 20.13 -15.96 13.55
CA ILE A 470 19.48 -15.66 12.28
C ILE A 470 20.31 -16.30 11.17
N TYR A 471 19.65 -17.01 10.25
CA TYR A 471 20.34 -17.80 9.23
C TYR A 471 20.01 -17.34 7.82
N ARG A 472 21.00 -17.48 6.93
CA ARG A 472 20.82 -17.34 5.47
C ARG A 472 21.41 -18.58 4.78
N ILE A 473 20.59 -19.25 4.01
CA ILE A 473 20.97 -20.42 3.21
C ILE A 473 20.95 -19.98 1.76
N ASP A 474 22.13 -19.93 1.14
CA ASP A 474 22.25 -19.62 -0.28
C ASP A 474 22.33 -20.94 -1.05
N CYS A 475 21.38 -21.18 -1.95
CA CYS A 475 21.33 -22.34 -2.81
C CYS A 475 21.44 -21.92 -4.27
N LYS A 476 22.50 -22.37 -4.96
CA LYS A 476 22.69 -22.10 -6.38
C LYS A 476 21.83 -23.03 -7.23
N ASN A 477 21.58 -22.63 -8.47
CA ASN A 477 20.81 -23.41 -9.45
C ASN A 477 21.42 -24.79 -9.79
N ASN A 478 22.64 -25.07 -9.37
CA ASN A 478 23.30 -26.38 -9.46
C ASN A 478 23.20 -27.22 -8.17
N GLY A 479 22.47 -26.75 -7.15
CA GLY A 479 22.29 -27.42 -5.87
C GLY A 479 23.39 -27.17 -4.83
N ASN A 480 24.40 -26.36 -5.13
CA ASN A 480 25.44 -26.01 -4.15
C ASN A 480 24.87 -25.11 -3.05
N ILE A 481 25.13 -25.47 -1.81
CA ILE A 481 24.61 -24.78 -0.62
C ILE A 481 25.73 -24.09 0.14
N THR A 482 25.45 -22.90 0.64
CA THR A 482 26.23 -22.18 1.63
C THR A 482 25.33 -21.77 2.78
N LEU A 483 25.71 -22.07 4.02
CA LEU A 483 25.01 -21.63 5.22
C LEU A 483 25.76 -20.47 5.86
N ASN A 484 25.03 -19.41 6.18
CA ASN A 484 25.55 -18.24 6.88
C ASN A 484 24.72 -18.01 8.15
N GLU A 485 25.36 -17.58 9.21
CA GLU A 485 24.73 -17.05 10.42
C GLU A 485 24.98 -15.56 10.53
N GLY A 486 24.03 -14.82 11.08
CA GLY A 486 24.17 -13.38 11.32
C GLY A 486 25.29 -13.10 12.34
N ASP A 487 26.03 -12.01 12.12
CA ASP A 487 27.08 -11.53 13.00
C ASP A 487 27.16 -9.98 12.94
N LYS A 488 26.61 -9.31 13.96
CA LYS A 488 26.66 -7.85 14.14
C LYS A 488 26.26 -7.05 12.89
N GLY A 489 25.16 -7.44 12.29
CA GLY A 489 24.63 -6.80 11.08
C GLY A 489 25.18 -7.34 9.76
N GLY A 490 26.15 -8.26 9.80
CA GLY A 490 26.71 -8.95 8.65
C GLY A 490 26.37 -10.45 8.63
N TRP A 491 27.02 -11.19 7.74
CA TRP A 491 26.84 -12.61 7.57
C TRP A 491 28.18 -13.33 7.66
N LYS A 492 28.24 -14.39 8.47
CA LYS A 492 29.40 -15.26 8.64
C LYS A 492 29.08 -16.66 8.15
N MET A 493 29.89 -17.17 7.24
CA MET A 493 29.76 -18.55 6.75
C MET A 493 30.05 -19.56 7.87
N ILE A 494 29.15 -20.54 7.98
CA ILE A 494 29.29 -21.69 8.89
C ILE A 494 29.14 -23.02 8.14
N ASP A 495 29.30 -24.16 8.82
CA ASP A 495 29.22 -25.48 8.18
C ASP A 495 27.79 -25.79 7.69
N SER A 496 27.63 -26.15 6.42
CA SER A 496 26.36 -26.49 5.78
C SER A 496 26.14 -27.98 5.52
N LYS A 497 27.03 -28.86 5.98
CA LYS A 497 27.04 -30.30 5.61
C LYS A 497 25.75 -31.07 5.90
N GLN A 498 24.94 -30.59 6.83
CA GLN A 498 23.67 -31.24 7.19
C GLN A 498 22.49 -30.77 6.34
N ILE A 499 22.63 -29.64 5.64
CA ILE A 499 21.61 -29.13 4.73
C ILE A 499 21.83 -29.78 3.37
N THR A 500 20.76 -30.31 2.79
CA THR A 500 20.82 -30.97 1.48
C THR A 500 19.84 -30.34 0.52
N ALA A 501 20.20 -30.32 -0.76
CA ALA A 501 19.32 -29.85 -1.81
C ALA A 501 19.34 -30.77 -3.02
N LYS A 502 18.23 -30.78 -3.74
CA LYS A 502 18.09 -31.49 -5.01
C LYS A 502 17.48 -30.55 -6.04
N VAL A 503 18.11 -30.52 -7.20
CA VAL A 503 17.68 -29.71 -8.33
C VAL A 503 17.30 -30.62 -9.49
N LYS A 504 16.18 -30.31 -10.17
CA LYS A 504 15.78 -30.92 -11.44
C LYS A 504 15.56 -29.83 -12.48
N THR A 505 16.30 -29.90 -13.56
CA THR A 505 16.22 -28.94 -14.65
C THR A 505 15.12 -29.34 -15.64
N GLY A 506 14.25 -28.41 -15.99
CA GLY A 506 13.19 -28.54 -16.98
C GLY A 506 13.52 -27.87 -18.30
N ALA A 507 12.51 -27.69 -19.15
CA ALA A 507 12.62 -26.96 -20.40
C ALA A 507 12.81 -25.44 -20.17
N GLN A 508 13.37 -24.73 -21.16
CA GLN A 508 13.54 -23.27 -21.13
C GLN A 508 14.26 -22.73 -19.88
N GLN A 509 15.26 -23.48 -19.38
CA GLN A 509 16.03 -23.14 -18.19
C GLN A 509 15.21 -23.07 -16.88
N GLN A 510 13.96 -23.51 -16.90
CA GLN A 510 13.20 -23.73 -15.67
C GLN A 510 13.85 -24.81 -14.84
N TYR A 511 13.75 -24.71 -13.53
CA TYR A 511 14.17 -25.77 -12.63
C TYR A 511 13.29 -25.82 -11.38
N THR A 512 13.24 -26.98 -10.78
CA THR A 512 12.69 -27.20 -9.46
C THR A 512 13.83 -27.46 -8.49
N LEU A 513 13.63 -27.07 -7.25
CA LEU A 513 14.61 -27.20 -6.17
C LEU A 513 13.89 -27.63 -4.91
N GLU A 514 14.42 -28.62 -4.24
CA GLU A 514 14.01 -29.02 -2.89
C GLU A 514 15.19 -28.87 -1.96
N ILE A 515 14.95 -28.28 -0.79
CA ILE A 515 15.95 -28.07 0.27
C ILE A 515 15.44 -28.73 1.55
N SER A 516 16.26 -29.59 2.17
CA SER A 516 16.04 -30.13 3.51
C SER A 516 16.95 -29.42 4.50
N ILE A 517 16.34 -28.86 5.54
CA ILE A 517 17.01 -28.08 6.60
C ILE A 517 16.71 -28.74 7.93
N PRO A 518 17.67 -29.47 8.55
CA PRO A 518 17.46 -30.06 9.86
C PRO A 518 17.21 -29.00 10.93
N PHE A 519 16.19 -29.18 11.76
CA PHE A 519 15.91 -28.26 12.86
C PHE A 519 17.09 -28.15 13.86
N SER A 520 17.91 -29.19 13.97
CA SER A 520 19.14 -29.17 14.77
C SER A 520 20.15 -28.12 14.29
N VAL A 521 20.24 -27.88 12.99
CA VAL A 521 21.11 -26.84 12.40
C VAL A 521 20.65 -25.44 12.79
N LEU A 522 19.33 -25.25 12.90
CA LEU A 522 18.73 -24.00 13.31
C LEU A 522 18.64 -23.84 14.84
N HIS A 523 19.18 -24.78 15.60
CA HIS A 523 19.04 -24.84 17.06
C HIS A 523 17.58 -24.78 17.54
N LYS A 524 16.63 -25.18 16.69
CA LYS A 524 15.20 -25.14 16.97
C LYS A 524 14.71 -26.48 17.47
N ILE A 525 14.30 -26.54 18.75
CA ILE A 525 13.84 -27.76 19.41
C ILE A 525 12.30 -27.85 19.40
N ASP A 526 11.62 -26.69 19.47
CA ASP A 526 10.18 -26.63 19.52
C ASP A 526 9.56 -26.33 18.12
N ARG A 527 8.23 -26.40 18.03
CA ARG A 527 7.47 -26.09 16.83
C ARG A 527 6.75 -24.74 16.93
N LYS A 528 7.29 -23.81 17.72
CA LYS A 528 6.80 -22.45 17.73
C LYS A 528 7.02 -21.78 16.37
N PRO A 529 6.19 -20.79 16.03
CA PRO A 529 6.34 -20.07 14.77
C PRO A 529 7.73 -19.49 14.59
N MET A 530 8.21 -19.51 13.36
CA MET A 530 9.45 -18.88 12.93
C MET A 530 9.17 -17.89 11.79
N ARG A 531 10.18 -17.11 11.37
CA ARG A 531 10.05 -16.22 10.22
C ARG A 531 10.93 -16.66 9.07
N ILE A 532 10.44 -16.40 7.85
CA ILE A 532 11.12 -16.72 6.60
C ILE A 532 11.07 -15.55 5.64
N ASN A 533 12.13 -15.35 4.90
CA ASN A 533 12.13 -14.55 3.68
C ASN A 533 12.85 -15.33 2.58
N LEU A 534 12.45 -15.07 1.33
CA LEU A 534 13.07 -15.65 0.15
C LEU A 534 13.59 -14.53 -0.73
N MET A 535 14.75 -14.72 -1.33
CA MET A 535 15.31 -13.79 -2.30
C MET A 535 15.81 -14.56 -3.52
N LEU A 536 15.31 -14.22 -4.70
CA LEU A 536 15.89 -14.68 -5.95
C LEU A 536 17.02 -13.73 -6.39
N GLU A 537 18.06 -14.29 -6.98
CA GLU A 537 19.19 -13.57 -7.53
C GLU A 537 19.47 -14.04 -8.96
N THR A 538 19.52 -13.07 -9.88
CA THR A 538 19.97 -13.25 -11.25
C THR A 538 21.34 -12.58 -11.44
N SER A 539 21.87 -12.57 -12.66
CA SER A 539 23.08 -11.80 -12.96
C SER A 539 22.86 -10.28 -12.92
N MET A 540 21.60 -9.83 -13.04
CA MET A 540 21.27 -8.43 -13.25
C MET A 540 20.59 -7.79 -12.02
N TYR A 541 19.86 -8.56 -11.20
CA TYR A 541 19.08 -8.02 -10.09
C TYR A 541 18.83 -9.06 -9.00
N LYS A 542 18.35 -8.57 -7.85
CA LYS A 542 17.86 -9.37 -6.72
C LYS A 542 16.46 -8.89 -6.37
N GLU A 543 15.58 -9.82 -6.02
CA GLU A 543 14.23 -9.54 -5.54
C GLU A 543 13.90 -10.41 -4.34
N SER A 544 13.20 -9.85 -3.35
CA SER A 544 12.79 -10.57 -2.15
C SER A 544 11.29 -10.69 -2.02
N LEU A 545 10.84 -11.62 -1.20
CA LEU A 545 9.44 -12.01 -1.01
C LEU A 545 8.49 -10.83 -0.75
N THR A 546 8.93 -9.82 0.00
CA THR A 546 8.07 -8.69 0.39
C THR A 546 8.70 -7.34 0.09
N ASN A 547 9.65 -7.27 -0.83
CA ASN A 547 10.49 -6.09 -1.03
C ASN A 547 11.15 -5.58 0.27
N SER A 548 11.16 -6.41 1.31
CA SER A 548 11.82 -6.10 2.57
C SER A 548 13.33 -6.21 2.42
N THR A 549 14.04 -5.41 3.19
CA THR A 549 15.48 -5.59 3.30
C THR A 549 15.76 -6.95 3.95
N PRO A 550 16.71 -7.76 3.45
CA PRO A 550 17.04 -9.05 4.03
C PRO A 550 17.54 -8.97 5.47
N GLU A 551 17.78 -7.78 5.98
CA GLU A 551 18.34 -7.51 7.29
C GLU A 551 17.29 -7.45 8.42
N SER A 552 16.03 -7.07 8.10
CA SER A 552 14.98 -6.87 9.12
C SER A 552 14.04 -8.05 9.21
N THR A 553 14.24 -8.94 10.21
CA THR A 553 13.43 -10.16 10.35
C THR A 553 11.97 -9.88 10.73
N GLY A 554 11.68 -8.73 11.35
CA GLY A 554 10.33 -8.29 11.66
C GLY A 554 9.45 -8.11 10.41
N SER A 555 10.03 -7.90 9.23
CA SER A 555 9.33 -7.79 7.95
C SER A 555 9.11 -9.13 7.24
N TRP A 556 9.68 -10.24 7.73
CA TRP A 556 9.58 -11.55 7.09
C TRP A 556 8.25 -12.24 7.36
N MET A 557 7.88 -13.19 6.51
CA MET A 557 6.69 -14.02 6.68
C MET A 557 6.81 -14.92 7.91
N LYS A 558 5.71 -15.12 8.62
CA LYS A 558 5.64 -16.05 9.73
C LYS A 558 5.24 -17.44 9.22
N VAL A 559 5.97 -18.45 9.64
CA VAL A 559 5.71 -19.88 9.37
C VAL A 559 5.18 -20.51 10.64
N VAL A 560 4.04 -21.18 10.53
CA VAL A 560 3.38 -21.92 11.61
C VAL A 560 3.45 -23.42 11.28
N PHE A 561 3.88 -24.25 12.26
CA PHE A 561 4.06 -25.69 12.12
C PHE A 561 2.90 -26.50 12.66
#